data_b8fbf5570b44903cb0ffd2fb23d5c67b
#
_entry.id   b8fbf5570b44903cb0ffd2fb23d5c67b
#
_cell.length_a   1.000
_cell.length_b   1.000
_cell.length_c   1.000
_cell.angle_alpha   90.00
_cell.angle_beta   90.00
_cell.angle_gamma   90.00
#
_symmetry.space_group_name_H-M   'P 1'
#
loop_
_entity.id
_entity.type
_entity.pdbx_description
1 polymer ?
#
loop_
_entity_poly.entity_id
_entity_poly.type
_entity_poly.pdbx_seq_one_letter_code
_entity_poly.pdbx_strand_id
1 'polypeptide(L)'
;LQFSSNRSNEKSENFDISDLVSRTVSKYETKKIFFEKKSEILFIGRKNLIKRSLSNFIDNALKYSDKVVIDIKKSANNIVINIDDNGIGIPEKERENVFKPFYKIDKSRGDSKSSVGLGMSIASDMIQSHGGSIKLENSSLGGLRVKIFLPF
;
A
#
# COMPACT_ATOMS: atom_id res chain seq x y z
N LEU A 1 -16.38 0.45 14.89
CA LEU A 1 -16.16 1.02 13.57
C LEU A 1 -16.47 0.00 12.49
N GLN A 2 -17.08 0.47 11.41
CA GLN A 2 -17.44 -0.37 10.29
C GLN A 2 -16.24 -1.15 9.76
N PHE A 3 -15.12 -0.46 9.67
CA PHE A 3 -13.91 -1.06 9.18
C PHE A 3 -13.49 -2.28 10.00
N SER A 4 -13.52 -2.17 11.32
CA SER A 4 -13.13 -3.29 12.18
C SER A 4 -14.07 -4.47 12.04
N SER A 5 -15.37 -4.21 11.93
CA SER A 5 -16.34 -5.28 11.75
C SER A 5 -16.12 -6.01 10.42
N ASN A 6 -15.88 -5.26 9.36
CA ASN A 6 -15.63 -5.87 8.05
C ASN A 6 -14.37 -6.73 8.08
N ARG A 7 -13.35 -6.24 8.75
CA ARG A 7 -12.09 -6.97 8.84
C ARG A 7 -12.26 -8.30 9.55
N SER A 8 -13.03 -8.32 10.63
CA SER A 8 -13.21 -9.56 11.41
C SER A 8 -14.14 -10.54 10.72
N ASN A 9 -14.95 -10.08 9.76
CA ASN A 9 -15.90 -10.96 9.08
C ASN A 9 -15.32 -11.67 7.87
N GLU A 10 -14.25 -11.17 7.31
CA GLU A 10 -13.67 -11.80 6.13
C GLU A 10 -12.80 -12.99 6.54
N LYS A 11 -13.02 -14.11 5.85
CA LYS A 11 -12.27 -15.34 6.10
C LYS A 11 -10.99 -15.36 5.29
N SER A 12 -9.95 -15.97 5.87
CA SER A 12 -8.70 -16.18 5.15
C SER A 12 -8.90 -17.23 4.07
N GLU A 13 -8.19 -17.03 2.96
CA GLU A 13 -8.18 -17.97 1.86
C GLU A 13 -6.78 -18.03 1.27
N ASN A 14 -6.51 -19.11 0.55
CA ASN A 14 -5.24 -19.25 -0.16
C ASN A 14 -5.41 -18.65 -1.55
N PHE A 15 -4.56 -17.70 -1.92
CA PHE A 15 -4.66 -17.06 -3.22
C PHE A 15 -3.29 -16.61 -3.70
N ASP A 16 -3.20 -16.34 -5.01
CA ASP A 16 -1.98 -15.81 -5.62
C ASP A 16 -1.93 -14.30 -5.42
N ILE A 17 -1.08 -13.84 -4.51
CA ILE A 17 -1.02 -12.42 -4.19
C ILE A 17 -0.42 -11.61 -5.33
N SER A 18 0.45 -12.21 -6.15
CA SER A 18 0.96 -11.47 -7.31
C SER A 18 -0.14 -11.25 -8.35
N ASP A 19 -1.06 -12.18 -8.48
CA ASP A 19 -2.23 -12.00 -9.34
C ASP A 19 -3.14 -10.92 -8.78
N LEU A 20 -3.29 -10.87 -7.46
CA LEU A 20 -4.09 -9.82 -6.83
C LEU A 20 -3.52 -8.44 -7.12
N VAL A 21 -2.19 -8.29 -7.05
CA VAL A 21 -1.54 -7.03 -7.39
C VAL A 21 -1.83 -6.68 -8.86
N SER A 22 -1.66 -7.66 -9.75
CA SER A 22 -1.90 -7.46 -11.19
C SER A 22 -3.33 -6.99 -11.45
N ARG A 23 -4.30 -7.65 -10.84
CA ARG A 23 -5.71 -7.29 -11.03
C ARG A 23 -6.04 -5.93 -10.44
N THR A 24 -5.44 -5.62 -9.30
CA THR A 24 -5.65 -4.32 -8.68
C THR A 24 -5.12 -3.20 -9.56
N VAL A 25 -3.92 -3.38 -10.11
CA VAL A 25 -3.32 -2.39 -11.01
C VAL A 25 -4.16 -2.23 -12.28
N SER A 26 -4.68 -3.33 -12.82
CA SER A 26 -5.40 -3.28 -14.09
C SER A 26 -6.70 -2.48 -14.00
N LYS A 27 -7.22 -2.24 -12.81
CA LYS A 27 -8.44 -1.44 -12.67
C LYS A 27 -8.20 0.05 -12.75
N TYR A 28 -6.94 0.47 -12.69
CA TYR A 28 -6.61 1.88 -12.82
C TYR A 28 -6.49 2.24 -14.29
N GLU A 29 -7.24 3.25 -14.72
CA GLU A 29 -7.21 3.69 -16.11
C GLU A 29 -6.12 4.73 -16.29
N THR A 30 -4.86 4.29 -16.09
CA THR A 30 -3.73 5.19 -16.21
C THR A 30 -2.51 4.40 -16.66
N LYS A 31 -1.61 5.11 -17.36
CA LYS A 31 -0.33 4.52 -17.76
C LYS A 31 0.78 4.86 -16.76
N LYS A 32 0.42 5.45 -15.62
CA LYS A 32 1.42 5.87 -14.63
C LYS A 32 1.92 4.72 -13.78
N ILE A 33 1.19 3.60 -13.73
CA ILE A 33 1.53 2.47 -12.87
C ILE A 33 2.20 1.39 -13.70
N PHE A 34 3.35 0.91 -13.22
CA PHE A 34 4.12 -0.15 -13.88
C PHE A 34 4.23 -1.33 -12.93
N PHE A 35 3.72 -2.47 -13.34
CA PHE A 35 3.84 -3.73 -12.61
C PHE A 35 3.88 -4.87 -13.61
N GLU A 36 4.84 -5.76 -13.42
CA GLU A 36 4.95 -6.95 -14.24
C GLU A 36 4.89 -8.18 -13.34
N LYS A 37 3.87 -9.01 -13.54
CA LYS A 37 3.76 -10.26 -12.80
C LYS A 37 4.80 -11.25 -13.35
N LYS A 38 5.67 -11.77 -12.49
CA LYS A 38 6.73 -12.67 -12.90
C LYS A 38 6.47 -14.13 -12.53
N SER A 39 5.81 -14.35 -11.39
CA SER A 39 5.56 -15.71 -10.92
C SER A 39 4.37 -15.72 -10.00
N GLU A 40 3.85 -16.91 -9.78
CA GLU A 40 2.80 -17.13 -8.80
C GLU A 40 3.39 -17.05 -7.39
N ILE A 41 2.73 -16.36 -6.49
CA ILE A 41 3.12 -16.28 -5.09
C ILE A 41 1.88 -16.54 -4.25
N LEU A 42 1.84 -17.70 -3.61
CA LEU A 42 0.68 -18.08 -2.81
C LEU A 42 0.77 -17.49 -1.41
N PHE A 43 -0.35 -17.01 -0.93
CA PHE A 43 -0.45 -16.39 0.37
C PHE A 43 -1.80 -16.74 0.99
N ILE A 44 -1.80 -16.98 2.30
CA ILE A 44 -3.05 -17.25 3.02
C ILE A 44 -3.40 -15.99 3.81
N GLY A 45 -4.52 -15.38 3.47
CA GLY A 45 -4.94 -14.17 4.13
C GLY A 45 -6.31 -13.74 3.68
N ARG A 46 -6.69 -12.56 4.11
CA ARG A 46 -8.00 -11.99 3.78
C ARG A 46 -7.84 -11.13 2.54
N LYS A 47 -8.20 -11.72 1.41
CA LYS A 47 -7.91 -11.18 0.10
C LYS A 47 -8.44 -9.76 -0.12
N ASN A 48 -9.67 -9.50 0.32
CA ASN A 48 -10.26 -8.19 0.11
C ASN A 48 -9.61 -7.11 0.98
N LEU A 49 -9.18 -7.46 2.18
CA LEU A 49 -8.45 -6.50 3.01
C LEU A 49 -7.10 -6.15 2.40
N ILE A 50 -6.38 -7.16 1.90
CA ILE A 50 -5.11 -6.91 1.21
C ILE A 50 -5.34 -6.03 -0.01
N LYS A 51 -6.37 -6.34 -0.80
CA LYS A 51 -6.70 -5.55 -1.98
C LYS A 51 -6.96 -4.09 -1.63
N ARG A 52 -7.75 -3.85 -0.58
CA ARG A 52 -8.05 -2.48 -0.15
C ARG A 52 -6.82 -1.74 0.33
N SER A 53 -5.95 -2.45 1.05
CA SER A 53 -4.70 -1.88 1.50
C SER A 53 -3.84 -1.45 0.31
N LEU A 54 -3.69 -2.33 -0.69
CA LEU A 54 -2.94 -2.02 -1.90
C LEU A 54 -3.53 -0.81 -2.62
N SER A 55 -4.84 -0.77 -2.79
CA SER A 55 -5.50 0.34 -3.47
C SER A 55 -5.25 1.65 -2.73
N ASN A 56 -5.31 1.63 -1.40
CA ASN A 56 -5.07 2.85 -0.63
C ASN A 56 -3.65 3.35 -0.82
N PHE A 57 -2.66 2.47 -0.83
CA PHE A 57 -1.27 2.87 -1.05
C PHE A 57 -1.05 3.37 -2.47
N ILE A 58 -1.67 2.70 -3.46
CA ILE A 58 -1.53 3.11 -4.86
C ILE A 58 -2.20 4.47 -5.07
N ASP A 59 -3.40 4.67 -4.53
CA ASP A 59 -4.10 5.95 -4.62
C ASP A 59 -3.25 7.07 -4.06
N ASN A 60 -2.65 6.81 -2.91
CA ASN A 60 -1.81 7.81 -2.27
C ASN A 60 -0.58 8.13 -3.11
N ALA A 61 0.05 7.11 -3.69
CA ALA A 61 1.22 7.32 -4.54
C ALA A 61 0.86 8.14 -5.78
N LEU A 62 -0.26 7.81 -6.42
CA LEU A 62 -0.70 8.52 -7.63
C LEU A 62 -1.06 9.96 -7.36
N LYS A 63 -1.45 10.26 -6.14
CA LYS A 63 -1.89 11.62 -5.80
C LYS A 63 -0.78 12.64 -5.94
N TYR A 64 0.46 12.23 -5.69
CA TYR A 64 1.59 13.15 -5.65
C TYR A 64 2.68 12.85 -6.69
N SER A 65 2.43 11.92 -7.59
CA SER A 65 3.43 11.51 -8.55
C SER A 65 2.81 11.21 -9.90
N ASP A 66 3.65 11.11 -10.93
CA ASP A 66 3.20 10.70 -12.24
C ASP A 66 3.83 9.37 -12.68
N LYS A 67 4.55 8.72 -11.79
CA LYS A 67 5.08 7.39 -12.06
C LYS A 67 5.12 6.56 -10.78
N VAL A 68 4.50 5.38 -10.85
CA VAL A 68 4.46 4.43 -9.75
C VAL A 68 4.92 3.07 -10.27
N VAL A 69 5.89 2.48 -9.59
CA VAL A 69 6.41 1.16 -9.96
C VAL A 69 6.17 0.22 -8.78
N ILE A 70 5.56 -0.91 -9.07
CA ILE A 70 5.25 -1.91 -8.05
C ILE A 70 6.07 -3.16 -8.33
N ASP A 71 6.61 -3.73 -7.27
CA ASP A 71 7.38 -4.95 -7.32
C ASP A 71 6.95 -5.86 -6.18
N ILE A 72 6.95 -7.17 -6.41
CA ILE A 72 6.61 -8.14 -5.37
C ILE A 72 7.62 -9.28 -5.42
N LYS A 73 8.10 -9.68 -4.24
CA LYS A 73 9.09 -10.74 -4.10
C LYS A 73 8.74 -11.61 -2.92
N LYS A 74 9.14 -12.87 -3.00
CA LYS A 74 9.04 -13.79 -1.89
C LYS A 74 10.44 -14.00 -1.31
N SER A 75 10.60 -13.69 -0.04
CA SER A 75 11.84 -13.98 0.67
C SER A 75 11.63 -15.19 1.58
N ALA A 76 12.63 -15.52 2.40
CA ALA A 76 12.56 -16.71 3.25
C ALA A 76 11.37 -16.68 4.20
N ASN A 77 11.08 -15.51 4.78
CA ASN A 77 10.06 -15.40 5.81
C ASN A 77 8.90 -14.48 5.46
N ASN A 78 9.04 -13.70 4.41
CA ASN A 78 8.05 -12.67 4.08
C ASN A 78 7.82 -12.57 2.59
N ILE A 79 6.62 -12.12 2.25
CA ILE A 79 6.35 -11.55 0.94
C ILE A 79 6.61 -10.07 1.09
N VAL A 80 7.38 -9.49 0.17
CA VAL A 80 7.73 -8.08 0.20
C VAL A 80 7.15 -7.39 -1.03
N ILE A 81 6.31 -6.39 -0.80
CA ILE A 81 5.74 -5.60 -1.88
C ILE A 81 6.29 -4.19 -1.77
N ASN A 82 6.90 -3.69 -2.84
CA ASN A 82 7.40 -2.33 -2.90
C ASN A 82 6.51 -1.51 -3.82
N ILE A 83 6.08 -0.35 -3.34
CA ILE A 83 5.35 0.62 -4.15
C ILE A 83 6.20 1.88 -4.17
N ASP A 84 6.84 2.12 -5.30
CA ASP A 84 7.76 3.23 -5.49
C ASP A 84 7.11 4.34 -6.31
N ASP A 85 7.29 5.59 -5.91
CA ASP A 85 6.80 6.70 -6.72
C ASP A 85 7.90 7.73 -6.94
N ASN A 86 7.67 8.62 -7.91
CA ASN A 86 8.60 9.70 -8.22
C ASN A 86 8.11 11.05 -7.71
N GLY A 87 7.26 11.05 -6.70
CA GLY A 87 6.69 12.26 -6.14
C GLY A 87 7.65 13.00 -5.21
N ILE A 88 7.07 13.80 -4.34
CA ILE A 88 7.87 14.63 -3.43
C ILE A 88 8.45 13.84 -2.25
N GLY A 89 7.98 12.61 -2.03
CA GLY A 89 8.43 11.82 -0.90
C GLY A 89 7.86 12.32 0.41
N ILE A 90 8.32 11.69 1.48
CA ILE A 90 7.93 12.07 2.84
C ILE A 90 9.20 12.27 3.65
N PRO A 91 9.38 13.43 4.28
CA PRO A 91 10.56 13.65 5.12
C PRO A 91 10.67 12.57 6.17
N GLU A 92 11.87 12.15 6.45
CA GLU A 92 12.10 11.03 7.37
C GLU A 92 11.45 11.26 8.73
N LYS A 93 11.50 12.49 9.23
CA LYS A 93 10.93 12.82 10.54
C LYS A 93 9.40 12.72 10.57
N GLU A 94 8.76 12.69 9.40
CA GLU A 94 7.30 12.63 9.32
C GLU A 94 6.77 11.22 9.08
N ARG A 95 7.66 10.26 8.82
CA ARG A 95 7.23 8.95 8.31
C ARG A 95 6.41 8.14 9.29
N GLU A 96 6.68 8.29 10.57
CA GLU A 96 5.84 7.60 11.56
C GLU A 96 4.48 8.26 11.70
N ASN A 97 4.45 9.57 11.55
CA ASN A 97 3.22 10.34 11.76
C ASN A 97 2.19 10.13 10.67
N VAL A 98 2.62 9.81 9.45
CA VAL A 98 1.67 9.69 8.34
C VAL A 98 0.70 8.53 8.50
N PHE A 99 0.98 7.59 9.41
CA PHE A 99 0.06 6.51 9.70
C PHE A 99 -0.99 6.87 10.73
N LYS A 100 -0.86 8.04 11.34
CA LYS A 100 -1.87 8.51 12.29
C LYS A 100 -3.11 9.00 11.54
N PRO A 101 -4.31 8.68 12.03
CA PRO A 101 -5.52 9.16 11.35
C PRO A 101 -5.52 10.68 11.23
N PHE A 102 -5.96 11.18 10.09
CA PHE A 102 -6.11 12.60 9.79
C PHE A 102 -4.82 13.41 9.75
N TYR A 103 -3.65 12.75 9.83
CA TYR A 103 -2.39 13.46 9.74
C TYR A 103 -2.13 13.90 8.29
N LYS A 104 -1.68 15.14 8.12
CA LYS A 104 -1.28 15.68 6.82
C LYS A 104 0.08 16.33 6.97
N ILE A 105 0.96 16.09 5.99
CA ILE A 105 2.31 16.64 6.01
C ILE A 105 2.29 18.12 5.70
N ASP A 106 1.56 18.52 4.67
CA ASP A 106 1.53 19.92 4.21
C ASP A 106 0.11 20.43 4.27
N LYS A 107 -0.22 21.06 5.40
CA LYS A 107 -1.55 21.59 5.60
C LYS A 107 -1.83 22.79 4.74
N SER A 108 -0.79 23.50 4.28
CA SER A 108 -0.97 24.70 3.49
C SER A 108 -1.51 24.42 2.10
N ARG A 109 -1.41 23.18 1.65
CA ARG A 109 -1.95 22.82 0.35
C ARG A 109 -3.46 22.92 0.32
N GLY A 110 -4.09 22.94 1.46
CA GLY A 110 -5.52 23.09 1.53
C GLY A 110 -6.26 21.95 0.87
N ASP A 111 -5.65 20.82 0.75
CA ASP A 111 -6.24 19.68 0.07
C ASP A 111 -7.15 18.93 1.04
N SER A 112 -8.09 19.67 1.55
CA SER A 112 -8.94 19.18 2.62
C SER A 112 -9.85 18.04 2.20
N LYS A 113 -10.27 18.06 0.96
CA LYS A 113 -11.23 17.07 0.49
C LYS A 113 -10.70 15.66 0.49
N SER A 114 -9.41 15.51 0.56
CA SER A 114 -8.81 14.21 0.41
C SER A 114 -8.98 13.33 1.63
N SER A 115 -9.13 13.89 2.81
CA SER A 115 -9.16 13.09 4.04
C SER A 115 -8.04 12.08 4.07
N VAL A 116 -6.94 12.44 3.45
CA VAL A 116 -5.87 11.48 3.16
C VAL A 116 -5.27 10.84 4.38
N GLY A 117 -5.36 11.49 5.51
CA GLY A 117 -4.84 10.89 6.71
C GLY A 117 -5.46 9.55 7.05
N LEU A 118 -6.66 9.25 6.52
CA LEU A 118 -7.27 7.95 6.78
C LEU A 118 -6.74 6.86 5.88
N GLY A 119 -6.35 7.20 4.64
CA GLY A 119 -5.90 6.19 3.71
C GLY A 119 -4.71 5.41 4.20
N MET A 120 -3.69 6.11 4.68
CA MET A 120 -2.47 5.44 5.15
C MET A 120 -2.71 4.67 6.43
N SER A 121 -3.48 5.23 7.38
CA SER A 121 -3.71 4.53 8.64
C SER A 121 -4.55 3.27 8.44
N ILE A 122 -5.55 3.33 7.58
CA ILE A 122 -6.39 2.18 7.29
C ILE A 122 -5.59 1.09 6.60
N ALA A 123 -4.80 1.47 5.60
CA ALA A 123 -3.98 0.51 4.87
C ALA A 123 -2.97 -0.17 5.79
N SER A 124 -2.33 0.60 6.66
CA SER A 124 -1.39 0.06 7.62
C SER A 124 -2.07 -0.93 8.58
N ASP A 125 -3.26 -0.58 9.04
CA ASP A 125 -4.00 -1.42 9.97
C ASP A 125 -4.36 -2.77 9.33
N MET A 126 -4.72 -2.76 8.06
CA MET A 126 -5.04 -4.00 7.34
C MET A 126 -3.82 -4.90 7.22
N ILE A 127 -2.65 -4.32 6.94
CA ILE A 127 -1.41 -5.09 6.85
C ILE A 127 -1.04 -5.64 8.23
N GLN A 128 -1.15 -4.83 9.28
CA GLN A 128 -0.82 -5.27 10.63
C GLN A 128 -1.74 -6.39 11.09
N SER A 129 -2.99 -6.38 10.66
CA SER A 129 -3.93 -7.44 11.03
C SER A 129 -3.54 -8.79 10.42
N HIS A 130 -2.63 -8.79 9.46
CA HIS A 130 -2.07 -10.03 8.88
C HIS A 130 -0.70 -10.36 9.48
N GLY A 131 -0.32 -9.69 10.56
CA GLY A 131 1.00 -9.88 11.15
C GLY A 131 2.11 -9.19 10.37
N GLY A 132 1.75 -8.36 9.41
CA GLY A 132 2.71 -7.69 8.57
C GLY A 132 3.15 -6.34 9.12
N SER A 133 4.02 -5.69 8.39
CA SER A 133 4.53 -4.37 8.75
C SER A 133 4.81 -3.56 7.50
N ILE A 134 5.02 -2.26 7.70
CA ILE A 134 5.26 -1.33 6.61
C ILE A 134 6.45 -0.47 6.97
N LYS A 135 7.32 -0.25 5.99
CA LYS A 135 8.46 0.64 6.13
C LYS A 135 8.44 1.65 5.00
N LEU A 136 8.68 2.91 5.33
CA LEU A 136 8.77 3.97 4.35
C LEU A 136 10.23 4.32 4.14
N GLU A 137 10.64 4.38 2.86
CA GLU A 137 12.02 4.63 2.47
C GLU A 137 12.05 5.62 1.31
N ASN A 138 13.24 6.12 1.01
CA ASN A 138 13.42 6.89 -0.20
C ASN A 138 13.35 5.95 -1.40
N SER A 139 12.64 6.36 -2.43
CA SER A 139 12.58 5.60 -3.67
C SER A 139 13.73 5.96 -4.58
N SER A 140 14.24 4.98 -5.32
CA SER A 140 15.23 5.25 -6.36
C SER A 140 14.64 6.12 -7.48
N LEU A 141 13.31 6.25 -7.53
CA LEU A 141 12.64 7.12 -8.50
C LEU A 141 12.61 8.58 -8.05
N GLY A 142 13.06 8.87 -6.85
CA GLY A 142 13.10 10.22 -6.33
C GLY A 142 12.05 10.56 -5.30
N GLY A 143 11.03 9.73 -5.16
CA GLY A 143 9.96 9.94 -4.20
C GLY A 143 10.01 8.95 -3.05
N LEU A 144 8.86 8.34 -2.77
CA LEU A 144 8.68 7.46 -1.63
C LEU A 144 8.62 6.00 -2.06
N ARG A 145 9.20 5.12 -1.25
CA ARG A 145 8.98 3.69 -1.34
C ARG A 145 8.17 3.25 -0.14
N VAL A 146 7.00 2.67 -0.40
CA VAL A 146 6.22 1.97 0.63
C VAL A 146 6.59 0.51 0.52
N LYS A 147 7.23 -0.01 1.57
CA LYS A 147 7.67 -1.41 1.59
C LYS A 147 6.78 -2.18 2.55
N ILE A 148 6.06 -3.15 2.03
CA ILE A 148 5.09 -3.93 2.77
C ILE A 148 5.65 -5.32 3.00
N PHE A 149 5.65 -5.76 4.26
CA PHE A 149 6.09 -7.11 4.64
C PHE A 149 4.89 -7.91 5.09
N LEU A 150 4.67 -9.07 4.49
CA LEU A 150 3.60 -9.99 4.89
C LEU A 150 4.23 -11.34 5.20
N PRO A 151 4.21 -11.78 6.45
CA PRO A 151 4.79 -13.08 6.82
C PRO A 151 3.92 -14.21 6.31
N PHE A 152 4.55 -15.37 6.07
CA PHE A 152 3.83 -16.55 5.64
C PHE A 152 4.37 -17.80 6.30
#